data_378824fc4c9c5f91bc50d202c319517a
#
_entry.id   378824fc4c9c5f91bc50d202c319517a
#
_cell.length_a   1.000
_cell.length_b   1.000
_cell.length_c   1.000
_cell.angle_alpha   90.00
_cell.angle_beta   90.00
_cell.angle_gamma   90.00
#
_symmetry.space_group_name_H-M   'P 1'
#
loop_
_entity.id
_entity.type
_entity.pdbx_description
1 polymer ?
#
loop_
_entity_poly.entity_id
_entity_poly.type
_entity_poly.pdbx_seq_one_letter_code
_entity_poly.pdbx_strand_id
1 'polypeptide(L)'
;MSSNFFAMVNRMKLIDRWALMNNSTKENIAEHSHSVAVIAHALALIGNKKFGKSYNAERAALLALYHDTTEVITGDMPTPVKYYNDDIKNVYKNIECIAGKRLLDMLPEEFRSDYEPFFEKKDEDKELWKLVKAADKISAPYQMY
;
A
#
# COMPACT_ATOMS: atom_id res chain seq x y z
N MET A 1 -7.78 25.54 8.30
CA MET A 1 -8.43 24.24 8.52
C MET A 1 -7.38 23.18 8.73
N SER A 2 -7.42 22.49 9.86
CA SER A 2 -6.47 21.41 10.12
C SER A 2 -6.94 20.13 9.41
N SER A 3 -5.98 19.41 8.83
CA SER A 3 -6.27 18.11 8.24
C SER A 3 -5.65 17.02 9.09
N ASN A 4 -6.45 16.04 9.47
CA ASN A 4 -5.98 14.89 10.24
C ASN A 4 -5.36 13.80 9.33
N PHE A 5 -5.50 13.93 8.01
CA PHE A 5 -4.96 12.94 7.06
C PHE A 5 -3.46 12.75 7.22
N PHE A 6 -2.71 13.84 7.22
CA PHE A 6 -1.24 13.73 7.31
C PHE A 6 -0.77 13.23 8.66
N ALA A 7 -1.50 13.57 9.72
CA ALA A 7 -1.23 13.01 11.04
C ALA A 7 -1.44 11.49 11.05
N MET A 8 -2.51 11.01 10.39
CA MET A 8 -2.78 9.59 10.27
C MET A 8 -1.72 8.88 9.43
N VAL A 9 -1.32 9.46 8.29
CA VAL A 9 -0.25 8.89 7.46
C VAL A 9 1.05 8.76 8.27
N ASN A 10 1.38 9.77 9.06
CA ASN A 10 2.58 9.74 9.90
C ASN A 10 2.56 8.62 10.94
N ARG A 11 1.38 8.10 11.30
CA ARG A 11 1.24 6.98 12.22
C ARG A 11 1.65 5.64 11.62
N MET A 12 1.90 5.57 10.31
CA MET A 12 2.37 4.34 9.67
C MET A 12 3.65 3.81 10.32
N LYS A 13 4.50 4.70 10.82
CA LYS A 13 5.72 4.33 11.53
C LYS A 13 5.47 3.63 12.87
N LEU A 14 4.24 3.70 13.39
CA LEU A 14 3.86 3.09 14.66
C LEU A 14 3.24 1.69 14.49
N ILE A 15 2.99 1.26 13.26
CA ILE A 15 2.35 -0.01 12.96
C ILE A 15 3.43 -1.00 12.51
N ASP A 16 3.72 -1.97 13.38
CA ASP A 16 4.73 -3.00 13.08
C ASP A 16 4.15 -4.06 12.16
N ARG A 17 4.97 -4.49 11.19
CA ARG A 17 4.66 -5.62 10.33
C ARG A 17 5.11 -6.91 10.99
N TRP A 18 4.44 -8.00 10.63
CA TRP A 18 4.81 -9.35 11.10
C TRP A 18 4.73 -9.48 12.62
N ALA A 19 3.75 -8.79 13.23
CA ALA A 19 3.59 -8.77 14.69
C ALA A 19 3.44 -10.17 15.31
N LEU A 20 2.87 -11.14 14.54
CA LEU A 20 2.70 -12.52 14.98
C LEU A 20 3.80 -13.45 14.46
N MET A 21 4.81 -12.92 13.76
CA MET A 21 5.93 -13.67 13.20
C MET A 21 7.17 -13.45 14.06
N ASN A 22 7.99 -14.49 14.19
CA ASN A 22 9.24 -14.39 14.92
C ASN A 22 10.32 -13.80 14.00
N ASN A 23 10.55 -12.51 14.13
CA ASN A 23 11.53 -11.79 13.33
C ASN A 23 12.68 -11.27 14.18
N SER A 24 13.90 -11.37 13.65
CA SER A 24 15.07 -10.77 14.28
C SER A 24 15.13 -9.25 14.07
N THR A 25 14.45 -8.74 13.05
CA THR A 25 14.42 -7.31 12.72
C THR A 25 12.97 -6.84 12.62
N LYS A 26 12.66 -5.78 13.35
CA LYS A 26 11.32 -5.17 13.28
C LYS A 26 11.25 -4.21 12.10
N GLU A 27 10.14 -4.25 11.39
CA GLU A 27 9.84 -3.33 10.31
C GLU A 27 8.44 -2.76 10.52
N ASN A 28 8.30 -1.45 10.41
CA ASN A 28 6.99 -0.82 10.44
C ASN A 28 6.46 -0.62 9.01
N ILE A 29 5.17 -0.28 8.89
CA ILE A 29 4.54 -0.16 7.56
C ILE A 29 5.06 1.05 6.77
N ALA A 30 5.59 2.08 7.43
CA ALA A 30 6.21 3.20 6.72
C ALA A 30 7.50 2.75 6.03
N GLU A 31 8.34 1.98 6.72
CA GLU A 31 9.57 1.43 6.15
C GLU A 31 9.27 0.48 4.99
N HIS A 32 8.26 -0.38 5.18
CA HIS A 32 7.83 -1.30 4.14
C HIS A 32 7.31 -0.55 2.91
N SER A 33 6.47 0.46 3.11
CA SER A 33 5.91 1.24 2.01
C SER A 33 6.99 1.98 1.23
N HIS A 34 8.02 2.47 1.91
CA HIS A 34 9.18 3.07 1.26
C HIS A 34 9.88 2.04 0.36
N SER A 35 10.15 0.85 0.90
CA SER A 35 10.81 -0.22 0.13
C SER A 35 9.98 -0.64 -1.08
N VAL A 36 8.67 -0.79 -0.91
CA VAL A 36 7.77 -1.17 -2.01
C VAL A 36 7.75 -0.10 -3.08
N ALA A 37 7.74 1.19 -2.69
CA ALA A 37 7.77 2.30 -3.65
C ALA A 37 9.05 2.29 -4.49
N VAL A 38 10.20 2.08 -3.86
CA VAL A 38 11.49 2.00 -4.55
C VAL A 38 11.50 0.84 -5.56
N ILE A 39 11.02 -0.33 -5.13
CA ILE A 39 10.98 -1.53 -5.98
C ILE A 39 9.98 -1.35 -7.13
N ALA A 40 8.79 -0.84 -6.86
CA ALA A 40 7.77 -0.63 -7.89
C ALA A 40 8.26 0.35 -8.96
N HIS A 41 8.92 1.42 -8.56
CA HIS A 41 9.52 2.37 -9.48
C HIS A 41 10.57 1.69 -10.37
N ALA A 42 11.45 0.89 -9.76
CA ALA A 42 12.48 0.16 -10.49
C ALA A 42 11.87 -0.83 -11.48
N LEU A 43 10.85 -1.59 -11.06
CA LEU A 43 10.16 -2.54 -11.95
C LEU A 43 9.54 -1.85 -13.15
N ALA A 44 8.93 -0.68 -12.96
CA ALA A 44 8.35 0.10 -14.05
C ALA A 44 9.41 0.53 -15.05
N LEU A 45 10.56 1.03 -14.56
CA LEU A 45 11.67 1.45 -15.42
C LEU A 45 12.27 0.27 -16.19
N ILE A 46 12.43 -0.88 -15.52
CA ILE A 46 12.94 -2.10 -16.17
C ILE A 46 11.98 -2.54 -17.28
N GLY A 47 10.68 -2.54 -16.99
CA GLY A 47 9.65 -2.89 -17.96
C GLY A 47 9.73 -1.98 -19.20
N ASN A 48 9.88 -0.69 -18.98
CA ASN A 48 9.95 0.29 -20.07
C ASN A 48 11.20 0.13 -20.91
N LYS A 49 12.35 -0.07 -20.27
CA LYS A 49 13.65 -0.12 -20.97
C LYS A 49 13.97 -1.49 -21.58
N LYS A 50 13.54 -2.57 -20.94
CA LYS A 50 13.95 -3.92 -21.34
C LYS A 50 12.84 -4.71 -22.03
N PHE A 51 11.56 -4.37 -21.79
CA PHE A 51 10.41 -5.15 -22.26
C PHE A 51 9.41 -4.35 -23.08
N GLY A 52 9.77 -3.16 -23.51
CA GLY A 52 8.94 -2.35 -24.41
C GLY A 52 7.63 -1.88 -23.81
N LYS A 53 7.58 -1.77 -22.48
CA LYS A 53 6.38 -1.26 -21.81
C LYS A 53 6.37 0.27 -21.76
N SER A 54 5.22 0.82 -21.38
CA SER A 54 5.02 2.28 -21.27
C SER A 54 4.39 2.62 -19.91
N TYR A 55 4.97 2.08 -18.84
CA TYR A 55 4.48 2.34 -17.49
C TYR A 55 4.78 3.77 -17.05
N ASN A 56 3.83 4.39 -16.34
CA ASN A 56 4.11 5.62 -15.63
C ASN A 56 4.85 5.27 -14.32
N ALA A 57 6.17 5.34 -14.36
CA ALA A 57 7.03 4.89 -13.25
C ALA A 57 6.81 5.73 -11.98
N GLU A 58 6.63 7.04 -12.13
CA GLU A 58 6.40 7.93 -10.99
C GLU A 58 5.07 7.59 -10.30
N ARG A 59 4.02 7.34 -11.09
CA ARG A 59 2.72 6.97 -10.56
C ARG A 59 2.77 5.61 -9.86
N ALA A 60 3.53 4.66 -10.42
CA ALA A 60 3.73 3.35 -9.77
C ALA A 60 4.32 3.51 -8.37
N ALA A 61 5.32 4.39 -8.23
CA ALA A 61 5.93 4.67 -6.94
C ALA A 61 4.92 5.29 -5.95
N LEU A 62 4.10 6.22 -6.41
CA LEU A 62 3.08 6.85 -5.56
C LEU A 62 2.02 5.87 -5.10
N LEU A 63 1.51 5.02 -6.00
CA LEU A 63 0.54 3.99 -5.63
C LEU A 63 1.12 3.04 -4.59
N ALA A 64 2.38 2.65 -4.76
CA ALA A 64 3.08 1.78 -3.83
C ALA A 64 3.28 2.45 -2.47
N LEU A 65 3.63 3.73 -2.47
CA LEU A 65 3.89 4.50 -1.25
C LEU A 65 2.66 4.52 -0.33
N TYR A 66 1.47 4.64 -0.91
CA TYR A 66 0.23 4.75 -0.15
C TYR A 66 -0.55 3.44 -0.02
N HIS A 67 -0.05 2.32 -0.61
CA HIS A 67 -0.85 1.08 -0.71
C HIS A 67 -1.28 0.49 0.63
N ASP A 68 -0.52 0.68 1.68
CA ASP A 68 -0.81 0.16 3.02
C ASP A 68 -1.28 1.24 4.00
N THR A 69 -1.57 2.45 3.52
CA THR A 69 -1.94 3.55 4.41
C THR A 69 -3.21 3.24 5.23
N THR A 70 -4.15 2.47 4.69
CA THR A 70 -5.37 2.08 5.41
C THR A 70 -5.08 1.32 6.69
N GLU A 71 -3.91 0.70 6.81
CA GLU A 71 -3.52 -0.04 8.01
C GLU A 71 -3.35 0.84 9.25
N VAL A 72 -3.28 2.17 9.11
CA VAL A 72 -3.32 3.07 10.27
C VAL A 72 -4.67 3.00 10.98
N ILE A 73 -5.71 2.54 10.29
CA ILE A 73 -7.04 2.33 10.83
C ILE A 73 -7.28 0.86 11.15
N THR A 74 -6.92 -0.04 10.23
CA THR A 74 -7.23 -1.48 10.36
C THR A 74 -6.19 -2.26 11.15
N GLY A 75 -4.97 -1.76 11.26
CA GLY A 75 -3.81 -2.52 11.77
C GLY A 75 -3.28 -3.49 10.70
N ASP A 76 -2.10 -4.06 10.97
CA ASP A 76 -1.52 -5.07 10.10
C ASP A 76 -2.18 -6.42 10.38
N MET A 77 -2.80 -7.01 9.35
CA MET A 77 -3.42 -8.32 9.42
C MET A 77 -2.49 -9.35 8.78
N PRO A 78 -2.07 -10.41 9.53
CA PRO A 78 -1.22 -11.45 8.93
C PRO A 78 -1.85 -12.07 7.70
N THR A 79 -1.06 -12.27 6.65
CA THR A 79 -1.53 -12.80 5.38
C THR A 79 -2.30 -14.12 5.50
N PRO A 80 -1.85 -15.11 6.33
CA PRO A 80 -2.61 -16.33 6.48
C PRO A 80 -4.02 -16.15 7.04
N VAL A 81 -4.23 -15.14 7.88
CA VAL A 81 -5.55 -14.82 8.42
C VAL A 81 -6.37 -14.06 7.38
N LYS A 82 -5.76 -13.07 6.73
CA LYS A 82 -6.40 -12.20 5.73
C LYS A 82 -6.98 -13.00 4.56
N TYR A 83 -6.30 -14.06 4.14
CA TYR A 83 -6.69 -14.87 2.99
C TYR A 83 -7.12 -16.29 3.38
N TYR A 84 -7.59 -16.48 4.61
CA TYR A 84 -7.99 -17.79 5.12
C TYR A 84 -9.09 -18.44 4.26
N ASN A 85 -10.11 -17.67 3.90
CA ASN A 85 -11.15 -18.09 2.97
C ASN A 85 -11.72 -16.87 2.24
N ASP A 86 -12.59 -17.12 1.24
CA ASP A 86 -13.16 -16.06 0.43
C ASP A 86 -14.04 -15.09 1.24
N ASP A 87 -14.76 -15.59 2.24
CA ASP A 87 -15.60 -14.75 3.07
C ASP A 87 -14.78 -13.75 3.88
N ILE A 88 -13.70 -14.21 4.51
CA ILE A 88 -12.80 -13.35 5.29
C ILE A 88 -12.11 -12.36 4.36
N LYS A 89 -11.66 -12.81 3.19
CA LYS A 89 -11.01 -11.96 2.19
C LYS A 89 -11.94 -10.83 1.75
N ASN A 90 -13.19 -11.13 1.48
CA ASN A 90 -14.17 -10.14 1.04
C ASN A 90 -14.53 -9.15 2.15
N VAL A 91 -14.69 -9.64 3.38
CA VAL A 91 -14.93 -8.78 4.55
C VAL A 91 -13.77 -7.83 4.75
N TYR A 92 -12.53 -8.33 4.65
CA TYR A 92 -11.34 -7.51 4.82
C TYR A 92 -11.24 -6.43 3.73
N LYS A 93 -11.56 -6.77 2.48
CA LYS A 93 -11.59 -5.78 1.40
C LYS A 93 -12.60 -4.67 1.68
N ASN A 94 -13.76 -5.01 2.23
CA ASN A 94 -14.76 -4.02 2.61
C ASN A 94 -14.25 -3.10 3.72
N ILE A 95 -13.55 -3.67 4.71
CA ILE A 95 -12.95 -2.90 5.80
C ILE A 95 -11.90 -1.93 5.26
N GLU A 96 -11.04 -2.39 4.35
CA GLU A 96 -10.04 -1.53 3.70
C GLU A 96 -10.70 -0.39 2.92
N CYS A 97 -11.79 -0.69 2.22
CA CYS A 97 -12.53 0.31 1.45
C CYS A 97 -13.10 1.39 2.37
N ILE A 98 -13.71 0.99 3.48
CA ILE A 98 -14.26 1.93 4.47
C ILE A 98 -13.14 2.76 5.08
N ALA A 99 -12.01 2.15 5.42
CA ALA A 99 -10.85 2.85 5.97
C ALA A 99 -10.32 3.88 4.98
N GLY A 100 -10.23 3.53 3.70
CA GLY A 100 -9.79 4.45 2.64
C GLY A 100 -10.72 5.66 2.53
N LYS A 101 -12.01 5.45 2.57
CA LYS A 101 -13.00 6.55 2.53
C LYS A 101 -12.86 7.46 3.74
N ARG A 102 -12.65 6.89 4.92
CA ARG A 102 -12.45 7.69 6.14
C ARG A 102 -11.20 8.54 6.05
N LEU A 103 -10.12 8.00 5.48
CA LEU A 103 -8.89 8.78 5.28
C LEU A 103 -9.12 9.93 4.30
N LEU A 104 -9.81 9.66 3.18
CA LEU A 104 -10.13 10.70 2.20
C LEU A 104 -10.96 11.82 2.82
N ASP A 105 -11.91 11.48 3.69
CA ASP A 105 -12.77 12.47 4.35
C ASP A 105 -12.00 13.37 5.31
N MET A 106 -10.80 12.96 5.73
CA MET A 106 -9.94 13.78 6.58
C MET A 106 -9.17 14.84 5.80
N LEU A 107 -9.17 14.74 4.46
CA LEU A 107 -8.55 15.76 3.59
C LEU A 107 -9.52 16.90 3.33
N PRO A 108 -8.99 18.12 3.12
CA PRO A 108 -9.82 19.19 2.53
C PRO A 108 -10.39 18.70 1.20
N GLU A 109 -11.65 19.07 0.94
CA GLU A 109 -12.38 18.58 -0.23
C GLU A 109 -11.61 18.77 -1.54
N GLU A 110 -10.92 19.88 -1.69
CA GLU A 110 -10.16 20.22 -2.90
C GLU A 110 -9.01 19.25 -3.21
N PHE A 111 -8.54 18.47 -2.21
CA PHE A 111 -7.45 17.50 -2.41
C PHE A 111 -7.92 16.06 -2.54
N ARG A 112 -9.18 15.78 -2.28
CA ARG A 112 -9.67 14.38 -2.25
C ARG A 112 -9.50 13.66 -3.58
N SER A 113 -9.76 14.34 -4.70
CA SER A 113 -9.60 13.72 -6.02
C SER A 113 -8.15 13.35 -6.33
N ASP A 114 -7.18 14.08 -5.78
CA ASP A 114 -5.77 13.79 -5.99
C ASP A 114 -5.33 12.50 -5.28
N TYR A 115 -5.92 12.21 -4.12
CA TYR A 115 -5.57 11.05 -3.30
C TYR A 115 -6.47 9.84 -3.50
N GLU A 116 -7.65 10.04 -4.10
CA GLU A 116 -8.61 8.95 -4.32
C GLU A 116 -8.00 7.72 -5.01
N PRO A 117 -7.16 7.86 -6.06
CA PRO A 117 -6.59 6.70 -6.74
C PRO A 117 -5.71 5.83 -5.85
N PHE A 118 -5.21 6.35 -4.74
CA PHE A 118 -4.37 5.58 -3.82
C PHE A 118 -5.18 4.63 -2.95
N PHE A 119 -6.48 4.89 -2.79
CA PHE A 119 -7.39 4.12 -1.94
C PHE A 119 -8.48 3.40 -2.73
N GLU A 120 -8.70 3.80 -3.98
CA GLU A 120 -9.65 3.15 -4.89
C GLU A 120 -8.87 2.68 -6.12
N LYS A 121 -8.85 1.37 -6.35
CA LYS A 121 -8.14 0.80 -7.49
C LYS A 121 -8.95 1.02 -8.75
N LYS A 122 -8.51 1.95 -9.58
CA LYS A 122 -9.18 2.28 -10.84
C LYS A 122 -8.65 1.41 -11.98
N ASP A 123 -9.49 1.13 -12.96
CA ASP A 123 -9.12 0.30 -14.13
C ASP A 123 -7.92 0.87 -14.88
N GLU A 124 -7.81 2.18 -14.98
CA GLU A 124 -6.69 2.85 -15.66
C GLU A 124 -5.34 2.55 -14.99
N ASP A 125 -5.35 2.21 -13.70
CA ASP A 125 -4.15 1.89 -12.92
C ASP A 125 -3.91 0.39 -12.78
N LYS A 126 -4.71 -0.44 -13.42
CA LYS A 126 -4.67 -1.90 -13.25
C LYS A 126 -3.28 -2.50 -13.43
N GLU A 127 -2.57 -2.09 -14.48
CA GLU A 127 -1.23 -2.61 -14.75
C GLU A 127 -0.22 -2.12 -13.70
N LEU A 128 -0.38 -0.89 -13.22
CA LEU A 128 0.48 -0.35 -12.17
C LEU A 128 0.24 -1.06 -10.84
N TRP A 129 -1.01 -1.39 -10.53
CA TRP A 129 -1.32 -2.16 -9.31
C TRP A 129 -0.70 -3.56 -9.34
N LYS A 130 -0.56 -4.16 -10.51
CA LYS A 130 0.17 -5.43 -10.66
C LYS A 130 1.65 -5.26 -10.30
N LEU A 131 2.26 -4.15 -10.70
CA LEU A 131 3.64 -3.84 -10.32
C LEU A 131 3.77 -3.63 -8.81
N VAL A 132 2.83 -2.92 -8.21
CA VAL A 132 2.82 -2.70 -6.75
C VAL A 132 2.73 -4.03 -6.02
N LYS A 133 1.85 -4.92 -6.46
CA LYS A 133 1.70 -6.25 -5.86
C LYS A 133 2.98 -7.08 -5.98
N ALA A 134 3.62 -7.04 -7.14
CA ALA A 134 4.90 -7.72 -7.35
C ALA A 134 5.99 -7.15 -6.45
N ALA A 135 6.06 -5.82 -6.35
CA ALA A 135 7.03 -5.14 -5.48
C ALA A 135 6.83 -5.50 -4.01
N ASP A 136 5.57 -5.57 -3.57
CA ASP A 136 5.21 -5.97 -2.22
C ASP A 136 5.72 -7.38 -1.92
N LYS A 137 5.52 -8.31 -2.84
CA LYS A 137 6.01 -9.70 -2.71
C LYS A 137 7.53 -9.78 -2.71
N ILE A 138 8.21 -8.99 -3.54
CA ILE A 138 9.67 -8.97 -3.61
C ILE A 138 10.27 -8.47 -2.30
N SER A 139 9.64 -7.48 -1.66
CA SER A 139 10.13 -6.95 -0.40
C SER A 139 9.97 -7.92 0.77
N ALA A 140 8.98 -8.82 0.71
CA ALA A 140 8.65 -9.73 1.81
C ALA A 140 9.75 -10.75 2.16
N PRO A 141 10.44 -11.42 1.20
CA PRO A 141 11.44 -12.44 1.51
C PRO A 141 12.62 -11.95 2.33
N TYR A 142 12.98 -10.68 2.21
CA TYR A 142 14.10 -10.12 2.97
C TYR A 142 13.85 -10.07 4.47
N GLN A 143 12.62 -10.34 4.87
CA GLN A 143 12.18 -10.25 6.26
C GLN A 143 11.99 -11.61 6.91
N MET A 144 12.03 -12.65 6.10
CA MET A 144 11.80 -14.02 6.56
C MET A 144 13.09 -14.76 6.94
N TYR A 145 14.25 -14.13 6.71
CA TYR A 145 15.56 -14.73 6.98
C TYR A 145 16.36 -13.97 8.02
#